data_33f65f8e12bd85f872222850631beae2
#
_entry.id   33f65f8e12bd85f872222850631beae2
#
_cell.length_a   1.000
_cell.length_b   1.000
_cell.length_c   1.000
_cell.angle_alpha   90.00
_cell.angle_beta   90.00
_cell.angle_gamma   90.00
#
_symmetry.space_group_name_H-M   'P 1'
#
loop_
_entity.id
_entity.type
_entity.pdbx_description
1 polymer ?
#
loop_
_entity_poly.entity_id
_entity_poly.type
_entity_poly.pdbx_seq_one_letter_code
_entity_poly.pdbx_strand_id
1 'polypeptide(L)'
;MLSILYFFLGTSLGSFIGLICDRFPEKSIIFPRSHCNQCGHPLRFFEMIPILSQLFLRFKCRLCQSSIPYRYLFLELFCGGILLLYFYNYLDFGRTYLLFFSLCLTIFDLKNKSYPLLIWILGTLPLLCLGNHYLTFSLGISLAVLSYIKRLNIGEGDFLYLASVSLIFPFSKILIAIELACSFGLMYFLVRKNPNETVAFVPF
;
A
#
# COMPACT_ATOMS: atom_id res chain seq x y z
N MET A 1 19.12 -17.17 11.49
CA MET A 1 19.58 -16.70 10.17
C MET A 1 18.44 -16.54 9.18
N LEU A 2 17.51 -17.50 9.04
CA LEU A 2 16.36 -17.39 8.11
C LEU A 2 15.44 -16.20 8.40
N SER A 3 15.15 -15.89 9.66
CA SER A 3 14.32 -14.73 10.05
C SER A 3 14.90 -13.39 9.55
N ILE A 4 16.21 -13.23 9.62
CA ILE A 4 16.90 -12.05 9.11
C ILE A 4 16.74 -11.94 7.58
N LEU A 5 16.85 -13.06 6.88
CA LEU A 5 16.65 -13.12 5.43
C LEU A 5 15.22 -12.71 5.05
N TYR A 6 14.20 -13.24 5.73
CA TYR A 6 12.81 -12.84 5.53
C TYR A 6 12.59 -11.35 5.79
N PHE A 7 13.19 -10.83 6.87
CA PHE A 7 13.10 -9.40 7.17
C PHE A 7 13.65 -8.55 6.02
N PHE A 8 14.89 -8.82 5.56
CA PHE A 8 15.49 -8.06 4.46
C PHE A 8 14.76 -8.24 3.13
N LEU A 9 14.18 -9.39 2.88
CA LEU A 9 13.32 -9.60 1.72
C LEU A 9 12.07 -8.71 1.79
N GLY A 10 11.44 -8.63 2.96
CA GLY A 10 10.30 -7.73 3.21
C GLY A 10 10.67 -6.27 3.03
N THR A 11 11.79 -5.83 3.57
CA THR A 11 12.26 -4.45 3.40
C THR A 11 12.53 -4.11 1.94
N SER A 12 13.05 -5.06 1.16
CA SER A 12 13.27 -4.88 -0.29
C SER A 12 11.97 -4.75 -1.06
N LEU A 13 10.95 -5.55 -0.71
CA LEU A 13 9.59 -5.40 -1.26
C LEU A 13 8.98 -4.05 -0.90
N GLY A 14 9.15 -3.58 0.33
CA GLY A 14 8.71 -2.25 0.76
C GLY A 14 9.36 -1.12 -0.04
N SER A 15 10.67 -1.19 -0.25
CA SER A 15 11.40 -0.23 -1.07
C SER A 15 10.89 -0.22 -2.52
N PHE A 16 10.59 -1.39 -3.08
CA PHE A 16 10.03 -1.53 -4.43
C PHE A 16 8.60 -0.97 -4.53
N ILE A 17 7.74 -1.23 -3.55
CA ILE A 17 6.40 -0.63 -3.46
C ILE A 17 6.49 0.89 -3.44
N GLY A 18 7.39 1.46 -2.65
CA GLY A 18 7.65 2.89 -2.61
C GLY A 18 8.02 3.46 -3.98
N LEU A 19 8.88 2.76 -4.72
CA LEU A 19 9.29 3.14 -6.07
C LEU A 19 8.09 3.09 -7.05
N ILE A 20 7.25 2.05 -6.99
CA ILE A 20 6.03 1.96 -7.81
C ILE A 20 5.13 3.16 -7.53
N CYS A 21 4.84 3.44 -6.27
CA CYS A 21 3.94 4.52 -5.87
C CYS A 21 4.47 5.92 -6.23
N ASP A 22 5.79 6.08 -6.36
CA ASP A 22 6.39 7.36 -6.75
C ASP A 22 6.47 7.56 -8.25
N ARG A 23 6.55 6.49 -9.03
CA ARG A 23 6.74 6.58 -10.49
C ARG A 23 5.46 6.37 -11.29
N PHE A 24 4.64 5.43 -10.88
CA PHE A 24 3.44 5.09 -11.64
C PHE A 24 2.30 6.11 -11.40
N PRO A 25 1.50 6.48 -12.41
CA PRO A 25 1.55 6.04 -13.81
C PRO A 25 2.45 6.90 -14.73
N GLU A 26 2.98 8.01 -14.24
CA GLU A 26 3.63 9.03 -15.07
C GLU A 26 5.00 8.63 -15.62
N LYS A 27 5.73 7.79 -14.87
CA LYS A 27 7.12 7.40 -15.20
C LYS A 27 7.26 5.89 -15.28
N SER A 28 8.22 5.44 -16.09
CA SER A 28 8.57 4.02 -16.15
C SER A 28 9.13 3.52 -14.81
N ILE A 29 8.69 2.33 -14.39
CA ILE A 29 9.21 1.65 -13.19
C ILE A 29 10.64 1.15 -13.41
N ILE A 30 10.98 0.79 -14.67
CA ILE A 30 12.25 0.14 -15.03
C ILE A 30 13.33 1.17 -15.36
N PHE A 31 13.01 2.21 -16.11
CA PHE A 31 13.95 3.24 -16.55
C PHE A 31 13.46 4.66 -16.17
N PRO A 32 14.38 5.56 -15.78
CA PRO A 32 15.80 5.34 -15.48
C PRO A 32 16.02 4.58 -14.17
N ARG A 33 17.27 4.15 -13.92
CA ARG A 33 17.66 3.56 -12.62
C ARG A 33 17.29 4.49 -11.46
N SER A 34 17.25 3.96 -10.24
CA SER A 34 17.01 4.76 -9.04
C SER A 34 18.03 5.90 -8.94
N HIS A 35 17.57 7.11 -8.76
CA HIS A 35 18.39 8.33 -8.75
C HIS A 35 17.85 9.31 -7.68
N CYS A 36 18.71 10.23 -7.28
CA CYS A 36 18.30 11.29 -6.38
C CYS A 36 17.34 12.26 -7.09
N ASN A 37 16.19 12.56 -6.49
CA ASN A 37 15.19 13.45 -7.09
C ASN A 37 15.67 14.90 -7.25
N GLN A 38 16.70 15.31 -6.50
CA GLN A 38 17.22 16.68 -6.52
C GLN A 38 18.37 16.86 -7.54
N CYS A 39 19.39 16.00 -7.51
CA CYS A 39 20.58 16.17 -8.34
C CYS A 39 20.66 15.16 -9.51
N GLY A 40 19.69 14.25 -9.64
CA GLY A 40 19.69 13.25 -10.72
C GLY A 40 20.78 12.18 -10.61
N HIS A 41 21.62 12.20 -9.55
CA HIS A 41 22.68 11.21 -9.38
C HIS A 41 22.12 9.79 -9.28
N PRO A 42 22.58 8.83 -10.13
CA PRO A 42 22.17 7.43 -10.05
C PRO A 42 22.67 6.79 -8.75
N LEU A 43 21.78 6.12 -8.03
CA LEU A 43 22.13 5.47 -6.77
C LEU A 43 23.01 4.25 -7.02
N ARG A 44 24.06 4.10 -6.21
CA ARG A 44 24.93 2.92 -6.20
C ARG A 44 24.25 1.76 -5.49
N PHE A 45 24.73 0.54 -5.69
CA PHE A 45 24.14 -0.66 -5.10
C PHE A 45 23.99 -0.58 -3.57
N PHE A 46 25.00 -0.10 -2.85
CA PHE A 46 24.94 0.04 -1.39
C PHE A 46 24.01 1.18 -0.92
N GLU A 47 23.71 2.17 -1.78
CA GLU A 47 22.74 3.24 -1.51
C GLU A 47 21.28 2.77 -1.70
N MET A 48 21.08 1.58 -2.27
CA MET A 48 19.79 0.94 -2.47
C MET A 48 19.48 -0.16 -1.44
N ILE A 49 20.42 -0.50 -0.54
CA ILE A 49 20.17 -1.49 0.51
C ILE A 49 19.13 -0.90 1.48
N PRO A 50 17.93 -1.52 1.61
CA PRO A 50 16.87 -0.96 2.44
C PRO A 50 17.32 -0.81 3.89
N ILE A 51 16.80 0.20 4.56
CA ILE A 51 17.13 0.58 5.95
C ILE A 51 18.58 1.00 6.11
N LEU A 52 19.54 0.12 5.74
CA LEU A 52 20.96 0.35 5.99
C LEU A 52 21.47 1.59 5.25
N SER A 53 21.11 1.76 3.98
CA SER A 53 21.52 2.93 3.21
C SER A 53 21.03 4.24 3.82
N GLN A 54 19.78 4.27 4.28
CA GLN A 54 19.20 5.46 4.90
C GLN A 54 19.86 5.82 6.22
N LEU A 55 20.19 4.81 7.04
CA LEU A 55 20.88 5.00 8.31
C LEU A 55 22.34 5.45 8.10
N PHE A 56 23.10 4.79 7.22
CA PHE A 56 24.49 5.16 6.92
C PHE A 56 24.63 6.54 6.31
N LEU A 57 23.71 6.92 5.42
CA LEU A 57 23.68 8.24 4.78
C LEU A 57 23.00 9.30 5.65
N ARG A 58 22.54 8.95 6.87
CA ARG A 58 21.84 9.87 7.79
C ARG A 58 20.67 10.59 7.12
N PHE A 59 19.90 9.88 6.30
CA PHE A 59 18.76 10.39 5.54
C PHE A 59 19.11 11.54 4.58
N LYS A 60 20.33 11.55 4.04
CA LYS A 60 20.76 12.57 3.09
C LYS A 60 21.39 11.96 1.85
N CYS A 61 21.18 12.62 0.71
CA CYS A 61 21.89 12.25 -0.50
C CYS A 61 23.40 12.43 -0.33
N ARG A 62 24.19 11.48 -0.82
CA ARG A 62 25.65 11.52 -0.72
C ARG A 62 26.28 12.73 -1.41
N LEU A 63 25.72 13.18 -2.55
CA LEU A 63 26.31 14.30 -3.32
C LEU A 63 25.70 15.64 -2.95
N CYS A 64 24.39 15.80 -3.06
CA CYS A 64 23.74 17.10 -2.87
C CYS A 64 23.25 17.36 -1.44
N GLN A 65 23.41 16.38 -0.53
CA GLN A 65 22.98 16.48 0.89
C GLN A 65 21.47 16.76 1.09
N SER A 66 20.66 16.64 0.02
CA SER A 66 19.21 16.76 0.13
C SER A 66 18.63 15.66 1.04
N SER A 67 17.62 15.99 1.84
CA SER A 67 16.98 15.05 2.78
C SER A 67 16.17 13.98 2.05
N ILE A 68 16.32 12.73 2.49
CA ILE A 68 15.51 11.60 2.06
C ILE A 68 14.31 11.50 3.01
N PRO A 69 13.05 11.45 2.51
CA PRO A 69 11.88 11.37 3.36
C PRO A 69 11.84 10.09 4.22
N TYR A 70 11.53 10.24 5.51
CA TYR A 70 11.41 9.12 6.46
C TYR A 70 10.34 8.09 6.08
N ARG A 71 9.37 8.46 5.23
CA ARG A 71 8.31 7.56 4.75
C ARG A 71 8.85 6.26 4.16
N TYR A 72 10.02 6.29 3.48
CA TYR A 72 10.65 5.09 2.92
C TYR A 72 11.13 4.14 4.01
N LEU A 73 11.75 4.68 5.07
CA LEU A 73 12.18 3.87 6.20
C LEU A 73 11.00 3.17 6.88
N PHE A 74 9.91 3.92 7.16
CA PHE A 74 8.72 3.34 7.77
C PHE A 74 8.11 2.23 6.89
N LEU A 75 8.06 2.45 5.60
CA LEU A 75 7.53 1.49 4.64
C LEU A 75 8.39 0.21 4.59
N GLU A 76 9.72 0.36 4.55
CA GLU A 76 10.66 -0.75 4.58
C GLU A 76 10.56 -1.56 5.88
N LEU A 77 10.54 -0.87 7.04
CA LEU A 77 10.39 -1.52 8.34
C LEU A 77 9.05 -2.26 8.47
N PHE A 78 7.96 -1.64 8.04
CA PHE A 78 6.63 -2.23 8.10
C PHE A 78 6.55 -3.50 7.23
N CYS A 79 7.05 -3.43 6.00
CA CYS A 79 7.11 -4.59 5.10
C CYS A 79 8.02 -5.71 5.64
N GLY A 80 9.16 -5.35 6.24
CA GLY A 80 10.02 -6.30 6.94
C GLY A 80 9.30 -7.01 8.10
N GLY A 81 8.52 -6.25 8.88
CA GLY A 81 7.69 -6.79 9.96
C GLY A 81 6.62 -7.76 9.46
N ILE A 82 5.93 -7.43 8.35
CA ILE A 82 4.93 -8.33 7.74
C ILE A 82 5.56 -9.69 7.37
N LEU A 83 6.73 -9.71 6.73
CA LEU A 83 7.38 -10.96 6.38
C LEU A 83 7.95 -11.72 7.59
N LEU A 84 8.29 -11.04 8.68
CA LEU A 84 8.60 -11.72 9.95
C LEU A 84 7.36 -12.41 10.53
N LEU A 85 6.19 -11.75 10.53
CA LEU A 85 4.94 -12.37 10.97
C LEU A 85 4.57 -13.59 10.13
N TYR A 86 4.81 -13.54 8.82
CA TYR A 86 4.66 -14.69 7.94
C TYR A 86 5.64 -15.82 8.30
N PHE A 87 6.91 -15.50 8.52
CA PHE A 87 7.94 -16.48 8.89
C PHE A 87 7.59 -17.22 10.20
N TYR A 88 7.04 -16.51 11.18
CA TYR A 88 6.61 -17.09 12.45
C TYR A 88 5.20 -17.74 12.39
N ASN A 89 4.62 -17.90 11.20
CA ASN A 89 3.30 -18.50 10.96
C ASN A 89 2.11 -17.76 11.62
N TYR A 90 2.27 -16.47 11.96
CA TYR A 90 1.13 -15.65 12.39
C TYR A 90 0.22 -15.24 11.21
N LEU A 91 0.77 -15.20 10.00
CA LEU A 91 0.07 -14.88 8.77
C LEU A 91 0.24 -16.01 7.75
N ASP A 92 -0.81 -16.36 7.04
CA ASP A 92 -0.77 -17.18 5.84
C ASP A 92 -0.37 -16.36 4.62
N PHE A 93 -0.02 -17.03 3.54
CA PHE A 93 0.43 -16.38 2.29
C PHE A 93 -0.61 -15.41 1.73
N GLY A 94 -1.91 -15.77 1.72
CA GLY A 94 -2.99 -14.93 1.21
C GLY A 94 -3.13 -13.62 1.99
N ARG A 95 -3.08 -13.68 3.33
CA ARG A 95 -3.12 -12.49 4.20
C ARG A 95 -1.89 -11.62 4.04
N THR A 96 -0.71 -12.25 3.94
CA THR A 96 0.55 -11.54 3.71
C THR A 96 0.52 -10.77 2.40
N TYR A 97 0.10 -11.43 1.31
CA TYR A 97 -0.04 -10.79 0.02
C TYR A 97 -1.07 -9.64 0.06
N LEU A 98 -2.22 -9.87 0.68
CA LEU A 98 -3.25 -8.84 0.83
C LEU A 98 -2.73 -7.61 1.59
N LEU A 99 -1.91 -7.78 2.64
CA LEU A 99 -1.30 -6.67 3.38
C LEU A 99 -0.37 -5.83 2.50
N PHE A 100 0.50 -6.47 1.70
CA PHE A 100 1.36 -5.74 0.75
C PHE A 100 0.54 -5.01 -0.31
N PHE A 101 -0.50 -5.65 -0.82
CA PHE A 101 -1.40 -5.04 -1.81
C PHE A 101 -2.17 -3.86 -1.21
N SER A 102 -2.74 -4.01 -0.02
CA SER A 102 -3.43 -2.95 0.72
C SER A 102 -2.50 -1.76 0.98
N LEU A 103 -1.26 -2.02 1.39
CA LEU A 103 -0.26 -0.98 1.62
C LEU A 103 0.03 -0.17 0.35
N CYS A 104 0.16 -0.85 -0.79
CA CYS A 104 0.34 -0.20 -2.08
C CYS A 104 -0.84 0.72 -2.43
N LEU A 105 -2.08 0.21 -2.31
CA LEU A 105 -3.29 1.01 -2.57
C LEU A 105 -3.43 2.18 -1.60
N THR A 106 -3.13 1.97 -0.31
CA THR A 106 -3.15 3.01 0.71
C THR A 106 -2.23 4.18 0.36
N ILE A 107 -1.00 3.90 -0.11
CA ILE A 107 -0.06 4.97 -0.49
C ILE A 107 -0.60 5.76 -1.69
N PHE A 108 -1.20 5.10 -2.69
CA PHE A 108 -1.84 5.80 -3.81
C PHE A 108 -3.03 6.65 -3.36
N ASP A 109 -3.87 6.11 -2.50
CA ASP A 109 -5.05 6.81 -1.99
C ASP A 109 -4.66 8.05 -1.16
N LEU A 110 -3.66 7.93 -0.29
CA LEU A 110 -3.13 9.08 0.47
C LEU A 110 -2.50 10.15 -0.42
N LYS A 111 -1.87 9.76 -1.54
CA LYS A 111 -1.18 10.70 -2.43
C LYS A 111 -2.13 11.40 -3.39
N ASN A 112 -3.05 10.66 -4.01
CA ASN A 112 -3.86 11.12 -5.12
C ASN A 112 -5.38 11.09 -4.82
N LYS A 113 -5.80 10.56 -3.66
CA LYS A 113 -7.18 10.24 -3.30
C LYS A 113 -7.88 9.35 -4.34
N SER A 114 -7.09 8.56 -5.03
CA SER A 114 -7.51 7.57 -6.04
C SER A 114 -6.32 6.68 -6.38
N TYR A 115 -6.57 5.49 -6.81
CA TYR A 115 -5.52 4.60 -7.30
C TYR A 115 -5.81 4.12 -8.73
N PRO A 116 -4.76 3.84 -9.52
CA PRO A 116 -4.93 3.40 -10.89
C PRO A 116 -5.61 2.03 -10.94
N LEU A 117 -6.67 1.91 -11.74
CA LEU A 117 -7.43 0.66 -11.93
C LEU A 117 -6.53 -0.50 -12.35
N LEU A 118 -5.50 -0.24 -13.15
CA LEU A 118 -4.54 -1.24 -13.60
C LEU A 118 -3.81 -1.90 -12.43
N ILE A 119 -3.38 -1.14 -11.43
CA ILE A 119 -2.72 -1.68 -10.22
C ILE A 119 -3.71 -2.54 -9.43
N TRP A 120 -4.96 -2.09 -9.32
CA TRP A 120 -5.99 -2.86 -8.64
C TRP A 120 -6.25 -4.19 -9.36
N ILE A 121 -6.40 -4.21 -10.70
CA ILE A 121 -6.60 -5.42 -11.48
C ILE A 121 -5.43 -6.39 -11.30
N LEU A 122 -4.20 -5.92 -11.51
CA LEU A 122 -3.01 -6.76 -11.40
C LEU A 122 -2.81 -7.31 -9.99
N GLY A 123 -3.12 -6.52 -8.96
CA GLY A 123 -3.01 -6.95 -7.57
C GLY A 123 -4.13 -7.88 -7.12
N THR A 124 -5.31 -7.82 -7.74
CA THR A 124 -6.44 -8.72 -7.41
C THR A 124 -6.33 -10.09 -8.08
N LEU A 125 -5.63 -10.18 -9.21
CA LEU A 125 -5.46 -11.45 -9.95
C LEU A 125 -4.92 -12.60 -9.06
N PRO A 126 -3.81 -12.44 -8.30
CA PRO A 126 -3.35 -13.49 -7.40
C PRO A 126 -4.35 -13.79 -6.28
N LEU A 127 -5.07 -12.78 -5.79
CA LEU A 127 -6.08 -12.97 -4.74
C LEU A 127 -7.25 -13.83 -5.22
N LEU A 128 -7.62 -13.77 -6.49
CA LEU A 128 -8.64 -14.65 -7.07
C LEU A 128 -8.23 -16.13 -7.02
N CYS A 129 -6.94 -16.42 -7.14
CA CYS A 129 -6.45 -17.81 -7.02
C CYS A 129 -6.34 -18.27 -5.55
N LEU A 130 -6.13 -17.35 -4.62
CA LEU A 130 -5.92 -17.62 -3.19
C LEU A 130 -7.22 -17.55 -2.36
N GLY A 131 -8.21 -16.83 -2.87
CA GLY A 131 -9.46 -16.54 -2.16
C GLY A 131 -10.52 -17.61 -2.33
N ASN A 132 -11.47 -17.64 -1.37
CA ASN A 132 -12.57 -18.60 -1.34
C ASN A 132 -13.96 -17.94 -1.36
N HIS A 133 -14.04 -16.62 -1.23
CA HIS A 133 -15.31 -15.90 -1.03
C HIS A 133 -15.74 -15.13 -2.29
N TYR A 134 -15.90 -15.81 -3.41
CA TYR A 134 -16.24 -15.18 -4.70
C TYR A 134 -17.60 -14.48 -4.75
N LEU A 135 -18.55 -14.94 -3.94
CA LEU A 135 -19.89 -14.33 -3.89
C LEU A 135 -19.82 -12.92 -3.29
N THR A 136 -19.09 -12.74 -2.18
CA THR A 136 -18.89 -11.42 -1.57
C THR A 136 -18.04 -10.51 -2.45
N PHE A 137 -17.06 -11.07 -3.17
CA PHE A 137 -16.29 -10.35 -4.19
C PHE A 137 -17.20 -9.81 -5.30
N SER A 138 -18.09 -10.67 -5.87
CA SER A 138 -19.00 -10.25 -6.94
C SER A 138 -20.00 -9.17 -6.47
N LEU A 139 -20.46 -9.25 -5.22
CA LEU A 139 -21.28 -8.20 -4.61
C LEU A 139 -20.52 -6.88 -4.49
N GLY A 140 -19.25 -6.90 -4.06
CA GLY A 140 -18.42 -5.71 -4.00
C GLY A 140 -18.22 -5.06 -5.36
N ILE A 141 -17.95 -5.85 -6.40
CA ILE A 141 -17.85 -5.36 -7.78
C ILE A 141 -19.18 -4.76 -8.26
N SER A 142 -20.30 -5.40 -7.98
CA SER A 142 -21.62 -4.88 -8.39
C SER A 142 -21.92 -3.53 -7.73
N LEU A 143 -21.54 -3.36 -6.46
CA LEU A 143 -21.66 -2.09 -5.74
C LEU A 143 -20.73 -1.00 -6.33
N ALA A 144 -19.51 -1.35 -6.70
CA ALA A 144 -18.59 -0.42 -7.36
C ALA A 144 -19.16 0.07 -8.70
N VAL A 145 -19.68 -0.85 -9.53
CA VAL A 145 -20.33 -0.50 -10.81
C VAL A 145 -21.58 0.36 -10.58
N LEU A 146 -22.38 0.03 -9.56
CA LEU A 146 -23.58 0.81 -9.23
C LEU A 146 -23.21 2.25 -8.77
N SER A 147 -22.15 2.38 -7.95
CA SER A 147 -21.62 3.67 -7.51
C SER A 147 -21.18 4.52 -8.71
N TYR A 148 -20.48 3.92 -9.66
CA TYR A 148 -20.06 4.57 -10.89
C TYR A 148 -21.26 5.09 -11.72
N ILE A 149 -22.26 4.23 -11.97
CA ILE A 149 -23.43 4.58 -12.78
C ILE A 149 -24.29 5.66 -12.11
N LYS A 150 -24.54 5.51 -10.80
CA LYS A 150 -25.38 6.44 -10.03
C LYS A 150 -24.67 7.69 -9.54
N ARG A 151 -23.37 7.82 -9.80
CA ARG A 151 -22.51 8.92 -9.30
C ARG A 151 -22.73 9.17 -7.81
N LEU A 152 -22.70 8.12 -7.02
CA LEU A 152 -22.80 8.23 -5.56
C LEU A 152 -21.57 8.99 -5.04
N ASN A 153 -21.76 9.73 -3.94
CA ASN A 153 -20.66 10.48 -3.29
C ASN A 153 -19.66 9.54 -2.54
N ILE A 154 -19.74 8.25 -2.77
CA ILE A 154 -18.85 7.23 -2.19
C ILE A 154 -17.86 6.82 -3.29
N GLY A 155 -16.58 6.77 -2.95
CA GLY A 155 -15.51 6.43 -3.89
C GLY A 155 -15.68 5.01 -4.45
N GLU A 156 -15.66 4.88 -5.77
CA GLU A 156 -15.71 3.58 -6.46
C GLU A 156 -14.55 2.66 -6.00
N GLY A 157 -13.40 3.29 -5.74
CA GLY A 157 -12.21 2.61 -5.24
C GLY A 157 -12.45 1.88 -3.93
N ASP A 158 -13.20 2.46 -3.01
CA ASP A 158 -13.45 1.87 -1.70
C ASP A 158 -14.19 0.53 -1.84
N PHE A 159 -15.19 0.46 -2.73
CA PHE A 159 -15.89 -0.79 -3.03
C PHE A 159 -14.99 -1.82 -3.72
N LEU A 160 -14.12 -1.39 -4.64
CA LEU A 160 -13.15 -2.26 -5.28
C LEU A 160 -12.14 -2.83 -4.28
N TYR A 161 -11.67 -1.99 -3.35
CA TYR A 161 -10.78 -2.43 -2.28
C TYR A 161 -11.47 -3.45 -1.36
N LEU A 162 -12.69 -3.16 -0.87
CA LEU A 162 -13.46 -4.06 -0.05
C LEU A 162 -13.77 -5.39 -0.76
N ALA A 163 -14.02 -5.35 -2.06
CA ALA A 163 -14.15 -6.55 -2.88
C ALA A 163 -12.86 -7.40 -2.81
N SER A 164 -11.69 -6.80 -2.96
CA SER A 164 -10.42 -7.53 -2.87
C SER A 164 -10.19 -8.15 -1.49
N VAL A 165 -10.50 -7.42 -0.41
CA VAL A 165 -10.42 -7.91 0.97
C VAL A 165 -11.36 -9.09 1.19
N SER A 166 -12.54 -9.06 0.56
CA SER A 166 -13.57 -10.10 0.72
C SER A 166 -13.16 -11.46 0.14
N LEU A 167 -12.15 -11.53 -0.73
CA LEU A 167 -11.63 -12.81 -1.22
C LEU A 167 -10.96 -13.63 -0.10
N ILE A 168 -10.29 -12.95 0.83
CA ILE A 168 -9.51 -13.60 1.90
C ILE A 168 -10.29 -13.67 3.23
N PHE A 169 -11.12 -12.66 3.52
CA PHE A 169 -11.85 -12.57 4.78
C PHE A 169 -13.35 -12.82 4.60
N PRO A 170 -14.00 -13.53 5.53
CA PRO A 170 -15.44 -13.69 5.52
C PRO A 170 -16.15 -12.35 5.76
N PHE A 171 -17.37 -12.23 5.25
CA PHE A 171 -18.19 -11.01 5.29
C PHE A 171 -18.31 -10.39 6.68
N SER A 172 -18.45 -11.21 7.74
CA SER A 172 -18.54 -10.74 9.13
C SER A 172 -17.31 -9.95 9.58
N LYS A 173 -16.09 -10.36 9.18
CA LYS A 173 -14.86 -9.64 9.51
C LYS A 173 -14.74 -8.32 8.74
N ILE A 174 -15.26 -8.29 7.50
CA ILE A 174 -15.27 -7.07 6.69
C ILE A 174 -16.19 -6.03 7.33
N LEU A 175 -17.37 -6.43 7.82
CA LEU A 175 -18.27 -5.51 8.52
C LEU A 175 -17.59 -4.86 9.74
N ILE A 176 -16.92 -5.65 10.56
CA ILE A 176 -16.18 -5.14 11.73
C ILE A 176 -15.08 -4.16 11.28
N ALA A 177 -14.36 -4.48 10.20
CA ALA A 177 -13.33 -3.60 9.67
C ALA A 177 -13.92 -2.28 9.17
N ILE A 178 -15.07 -2.29 8.49
CA ILE A 178 -15.78 -1.09 8.06
C ILE A 178 -16.24 -0.25 9.27
N GLU A 179 -16.80 -0.87 10.29
CA GLU A 179 -17.24 -0.16 11.52
C GLU A 179 -16.05 0.53 12.20
N LEU A 180 -14.91 -0.14 12.30
CA LEU A 180 -13.69 0.44 12.85
C LEU A 180 -13.17 1.58 11.98
N ALA A 181 -13.08 1.39 10.66
CA ALA A 181 -12.64 2.41 9.72
C ALA A 181 -13.52 3.66 9.78
N CYS A 182 -14.84 3.50 9.80
CA CYS A 182 -15.79 4.60 9.95
C CYS A 182 -15.61 5.33 11.28
N SER A 183 -15.41 4.59 12.38
CA SER A 183 -15.19 5.17 13.70
C SER A 183 -13.91 6.00 13.77
N PHE A 184 -12.81 5.46 13.23
CA PHE A 184 -11.53 6.20 13.12
C PHE A 184 -11.62 7.40 12.18
N GLY A 185 -12.27 7.24 11.03
CA GLY A 185 -12.50 8.33 10.09
C GLY A 185 -13.31 9.47 10.71
N LEU A 186 -14.39 9.14 11.45
CA LEU A 186 -15.20 10.12 12.17
C LEU A 186 -14.37 10.83 13.26
N MET A 187 -13.59 10.10 14.04
CA MET A 187 -12.73 10.66 15.07
C MET A 187 -11.67 11.59 14.48
N TYR A 188 -11.05 11.21 13.36
CA TYR A 188 -10.11 12.05 12.62
C TYR A 188 -10.77 13.35 12.13
N PHE A 189 -11.99 13.26 11.56
CA PHE A 189 -12.75 14.42 11.10
C PHE A 189 -13.11 15.38 12.24
N LEU A 190 -13.54 14.86 13.39
CA LEU A 190 -13.87 15.67 14.57
C LEU A 190 -12.66 16.43 15.13
N VAL A 191 -11.46 15.82 15.07
CA VAL A 191 -10.23 16.46 15.56
C VAL A 191 -9.75 17.56 14.59
N ARG A 192 -9.88 17.35 13.28
CA ARG A 192 -9.33 18.28 12.26
C ARG A 192 -10.19 19.49 11.96
N LYS A 193 -11.48 19.53 12.31
CA LYS A 193 -12.42 20.66 12.14
C LYS A 193 -12.50 21.32 10.74
N ASN A 194 -12.04 20.66 9.68
CA ASN A 194 -12.12 21.22 8.32
C ASN A 194 -13.23 20.52 7.52
N PRO A 195 -14.41 21.15 7.29
CA PRO A 195 -15.56 20.50 6.68
C PRO A 195 -15.43 20.22 5.17
N ASN A 196 -14.41 20.75 4.49
CA ASN A 196 -14.25 20.69 3.04
C ASN A 196 -13.18 19.69 2.55
N GLU A 197 -12.54 18.92 3.45
CA GLU A 197 -11.54 17.92 3.03
C GLU A 197 -12.20 16.56 2.80
N THR A 198 -12.04 16.03 1.58
CA THR A 198 -12.32 14.61 1.30
C THR A 198 -11.29 13.75 2.04
N VAL A 199 -11.75 12.79 2.83
CA VAL A 199 -10.88 11.88 3.60
C VAL A 199 -10.65 10.60 2.77
N ALA A 200 -9.39 10.17 2.65
CA ALA A 200 -9.05 8.88 2.06
C ALA A 200 -9.57 7.76 2.99
N PHE A 201 -10.32 6.81 2.46
CA PHE A 201 -10.94 5.73 3.26
C PHE A 201 -10.00 4.53 3.46
N VAL A 202 -9.23 4.16 2.44
CA VAL A 202 -8.37 2.96 2.46
C VAL A 202 -7.37 2.92 3.63
N PRO A 203 -6.81 4.05 4.13
CA PRO A 203 -5.90 4.03 5.28
C PRO A 203 -6.53 3.62 6.61
N PHE A 204 -7.84 3.72 6.78
CA PHE A 204 -8.57 3.41 8.01
C PHE A 204 -9.13 2.00 7.98
#